data_982031cedae53d53d3ba90ad789c6cfc
#
_entry.id   982031cedae53d53d3ba90ad789c6cfc
#
_cell.length_a   1.000
_cell.length_b   1.000
_cell.length_c   1.000
_cell.angle_alpha   90.00
_cell.angle_beta   90.00
_cell.angle_gamma   90.00
#
_symmetry.space_group_name_H-M   'P 1'
#
loop_
_entity.id
_entity.type
_entity.pdbx_description
1 polymer ?
#
loop_
_entity_poly.entity_id
_entity_poly.type
_entity_poly.pdbx_seq_one_letter_code
_entity_poly.pdbx_strand_id
1 'polypeptide(L)'
;MIINQYPQGWQFYHYERLFVRANTRAPIVRLKFFHYPSYRQAVKIIQSPVDCTLKTKGNNMFFLFHQKVRTKYAISLDRTIEVFPMPFSVTKNKNWGEISNIKTEIKQKYKQSSHYWPVQSTQLQKVSQENWFSDDSLFEWVKGVSYYLIKTIKNPEKQEKRLGAEQAFLVGTGDCDEFIDLFITLARIRGIPCRRLTGYFIRNEKAEPEPHAWGEVQSPTLGWIPIDIALHNIGNHTINYVILKIEEFNPALPDYSIIKPSASVQYNWERPVPLVTPIY
;
A
#
# COMPACT_ATOMS: atom_id res chain seq x y z
N MET A 1 20.82 -33.47 -10.10
CA MET A 1 20.91 -31.98 -10.00
C MET A 1 19.51 -31.46 -9.73
N ILE A 2 19.20 -31.06 -8.48
CA ILE A 2 17.95 -30.38 -8.18
C ILE A 2 18.17 -28.97 -8.70
N ILE A 3 17.59 -28.62 -9.84
CA ILE A 3 17.51 -27.22 -10.28
C ILE A 3 16.53 -26.58 -9.31
N ASN A 4 17.02 -25.79 -8.37
CA ASN A 4 16.19 -24.91 -7.59
C ASN A 4 15.54 -23.91 -8.57
N GLN A 5 14.37 -24.25 -9.08
CA GLN A 5 13.58 -23.30 -9.87
C GLN A 5 13.01 -22.26 -8.89
N TYR A 6 13.51 -21.03 -8.99
CA TYR A 6 12.86 -19.92 -8.32
C TYR A 6 11.52 -19.64 -8.98
N PRO A 7 10.45 -19.34 -8.22
CA PRO A 7 9.17 -19.02 -8.80
C PRO A 7 9.28 -17.79 -9.71
N GLN A 8 8.55 -17.81 -10.82
CA GLN A 8 8.43 -16.67 -11.75
C GLN A 8 7.30 -15.74 -11.35
N GLY A 9 6.37 -16.23 -10.54
CA GLY A 9 5.20 -15.50 -10.12
C GLY A 9 4.40 -16.27 -9.06
N TRP A 10 3.22 -15.73 -8.77
CA TRP A 10 2.35 -16.20 -7.71
C TRP A 10 0.91 -16.28 -8.19
N GLN A 11 0.22 -17.38 -7.91
CA GLN A 11 -1.21 -17.50 -8.09
C GLN A 11 -1.90 -17.25 -6.75
N PHE A 12 -2.83 -16.28 -6.74
CA PHE A 12 -3.63 -15.91 -5.58
C PHE A 12 -5.06 -16.40 -5.74
N TYR A 13 -5.56 -17.13 -4.75
CA TYR A 13 -6.97 -17.42 -4.61
C TYR A 13 -7.55 -16.59 -3.45
N HIS A 14 -8.47 -15.69 -3.78
CA HIS A 14 -9.17 -14.84 -2.82
C HIS A 14 -10.61 -15.32 -2.66
N TYR A 15 -11.00 -15.42 -1.41
CA TYR A 15 -12.36 -15.69 -1.00
C TYR A 15 -12.80 -14.62 -0.02
N GLU A 16 -13.82 -13.85 -0.36
CA GLU A 16 -14.35 -12.79 0.50
C GLU A 16 -15.86 -12.97 0.65
N ARG A 17 -16.39 -12.77 1.85
CA ARG A 17 -17.84 -12.77 2.13
C ARG A 17 -18.27 -11.46 2.76
N LEU A 18 -19.30 -10.85 2.21
CA LEU A 18 -20.01 -9.76 2.83
C LEU A 18 -21.43 -10.17 3.17
N PHE A 19 -21.76 -10.14 4.44
CA PHE A 19 -23.14 -10.30 4.93
C PHE A 19 -23.74 -8.92 5.14
N VAL A 20 -24.89 -8.67 4.50
CA VAL A 20 -25.66 -7.42 4.65
C VAL A 20 -27.01 -7.75 5.26
N ARG A 21 -27.34 -7.07 6.37
CA ARG A 21 -28.67 -7.14 6.99
C ARG A 21 -29.27 -5.73 7.07
N ALA A 22 -30.38 -5.51 6.42
CA ALA A 22 -31.13 -4.26 6.46
C ALA A 22 -32.51 -4.46 7.06
N ASN A 23 -32.98 -3.52 7.89
CA ASN A 23 -34.21 -3.71 8.65
C ASN A 23 -35.49 -3.35 7.87
N THR A 24 -35.43 -2.57 6.80
CA THR A 24 -36.64 -2.10 6.09
C THR A 24 -36.56 -2.14 4.57
N ARG A 25 -35.71 -1.34 3.92
CA ARG A 25 -35.62 -1.28 2.44
C ARG A 25 -34.33 -1.91 1.96
N ALA A 26 -34.41 -2.58 0.81
CA ALA A 26 -33.22 -3.15 0.18
C ALA A 26 -32.16 -2.08 -0.09
N PRO A 27 -30.98 -2.12 0.54
CA PRO A 27 -29.92 -1.16 0.32
C PRO A 27 -29.28 -1.32 -1.05
N ILE A 28 -28.74 -0.24 -1.58
CA ILE A 28 -27.80 -0.32 -2.69
C ILE A 28 -26.41 -0.53 -2.08
N VAL A 29 -25.82 -1.65 -2.36
CA VAL A 29 -24.44 -1.97 -1.94
C VAL A 29 -23.49 -1.65 -3.07
N ARG A 30 -22.49 -0.85 -2.75
CA ARG A 30 -21.38 -0.55 -3.64
C ARG A 30 -20.10 -0.98 -2.97
N LEU A 31 -19.45 -1.98 -3.54
CA LEU A 31 -18.21 -2.53 -3.05
C LEU A 31 -17.12 -2.31 -4.08
N LYS A 32 -15.94 -1.97 -3.62
CA LYS A 32 -14.73 -1.92 -4.42
C LYS A 32 -13.76 -2.94 -3.87
N PHE A 33 -13.44 -3.94 -4.67
CA PHE A 33 -12.41 -4.91 -4.36
C PHE A 33 -11.18 -4.52 -5.15
N PHE A 34 -10.12 -4.13 -4.46
CA PHE A 34 -8.88 -3.82 -5.14
C PHE A 34 -8.38 -5.06 -5.86
N HIS A 35 -7.94 -4.81 -7.09
CA HIS A 35 -7.31 -5.78 -7.95
C HIS A 35 -5.86 -5.37 -8.15
N TYR A 36 -5.00 -6.34 -8.33
CA TYR A 36 -3.58 -6.11 -8.56
C TYR A 36 -3.34 -5.23 -9.78
N PRO A 37 -2.80 -4.01 -9.65
CA PRO A 37 -2.51 -3.15 -10.79
C PRO A 37 -1.33 -3.70 -11.59
N SER A 38 -1.32 -3.47 -12.91
CA SER A 38 -0.20 -3.82 -13.78
C SER A 38 0.95 -2.81 -13.67
N TYR A 39 1.31 -2.44 -12.44
CA TYR A 39 2.43 -1.57 -12.11
C TYR A 39 3.52 -2.39 -11.42
N ARG A 40 4.70 -2.48 -12.00
CA ARG A 40 5.82 -3.36 -11.59
C ARG A 40 5.44 -4.84 -11.47
N GLN A 41 4.40 -5.25 -12.16
CA GLN A 41 3.94 -6.64 -12.21
C GLN A 41 3.02 -6.85 -13.41
N ALA A 42 3.11 -8.01 -14.05
CA ALA A 42 2.10 -8.46 -14.98
C ALA A 42 0.99 -9.20 -14.22
N VAL A 43 -0.25 -9.06 -14.67
CA VAL A 43 -1.41 -9.64 -13.98
C VAL A 43 -2.31 -10.34 -14.99
N LYS A 44 -2.68 -11.58 -14.68
CA LYS A 44 -3.62 -12.37 -15.46
C LYS A 44 -4.79 -12.78 -14.58
N ILE A 45 -6.00 -12.42 -14.99
CA ILE A 45 -7.22 -12.82 -14.30
C ILE A 45 -7.62 -14.20 -14.82
N ILE A 46 -7.62 -15.20 -13.94
CA ILE A 46 -8.08 -16.56 -14.26
C ILE A 46 -9.57 -16.66 -13.99
N GLN A 47 -10.03 -16.09 -12.86
CA GLN A 47 -11.42 -16.05 -12.46
C GLN A 47 -11.75 -14.68 -11.87
N SER A 48 -12.86 -14.09 -12.28
CA SER A 48 -13.37 -12.82 -11.74
C SER A 48 -14.59 -13.06 -10.86
N PRO A 49 -14.85 -12.17 -9.89
CA PRO A 49 -16.08 -12.23 -9.10
C PRO A 49 -17.31 -12.06 -9.99
N VAL A 50 -18.36 -12.82 -9.69
CA VAL A 50 -19.66 -12.70 -10.37
C VAL A 50 -20.29 -11.34 -10.04
N ASP A 51 -21.05 -10.78 -10.97
CA ASP A 51 -21.78 -9.50 -10.84
C ASP A 51 -20.88 -8.28 -10.57
N CYS A 52 -19.61 -8.37 -10.86
CA CYS A 52 -18.65 -7.26 -10.74
C CYS A 52 -18.18 -6.74 -12.10
N THR A 53 -17.88 -5.44 -12.13
CA THR A 53 -17.26 -4.79 -13.29
C THR A 53 -15.85 -4.36 -12.94
N LEU A 54 -14.88 -4.71 -13.75
CA LEU A 54 -13.49 -4.21 -13.59
C LEU A 54 -13.42 -2.72 -13.96
N LYS A 55 -12.86 -1.90 -13.09
CA LYS A 55 -12.68 -0.47 -13.24
C LYS A 55 -11.24 -0.08 -12.92
N THR A 56 -10.79 1.02 -13.50
CA THR A 56 -9.49 1.64 -13.21
C THR A 56 -9.69 3.06 -12.71
N LYS A 57 -8.84 3.48 -11.76
CA LYS A 57 -8.74 4.86 -11.29
C LYS A 57 -7.29 5.18 -10.92
N GLY A 58 -6.64 6.07 -11.67
CA GLY A 58 -5.21 6.29 -11.56
C GLY A 58 -4.44 4.99 -11.81
N ASN A 59 -3.52 4.65 -10.92
CA ASN A 59 -2.74 3.42 -10.99
C ASN A 59 -3.46 2.19 -10.42
N ASN A 60 -4.66 2.36 -9.85
CA ASN A 60 -5.38 1.27 -9.20
C ASN A 60 -6.44 0.65 -10.11
N MET A 61 -6.59 -0.65 -9.99
CA MET A 61 -7.68 -1.43 -10.56
C MET A 61 -8.55 -1.97 -9.43
N PHE A 62 -9.85 -2.14 -9.66
CA PHE A 62 -10.76 -2.72 -8.70
C PHE A 62 -11.98 -3.33 -9.38
N PHE A 63 -12.50 -4.40 -8.80
CA PHE A 63 -13.81 -4.92 -9.15
C PHE A 63 -14.89 -4.10 -8.44
N LEU A 64 -15.81 -3.57 -9.19
CA LEU A 64 -16.96 -2.83 -8.68
C LEU A 64 -18.20 -3.71 -8.68
N PHE A 65 -18.71 -4.03 -7.50
CA PHE A 65 -20.05 -4.54 -7.29
C PHE A 65 -20.97 -3.37 -6.97
N HIS A 66 -22.09 -3.25 -7.68
CA HIS A 66 -23.06 -2.18 -7.45
C HIS A 66 -24.46 -2.68 -7.73
N GLN A 67 -25.14 -3.19 -6.72
CA GLN A 67 -26.48 -3.74 -6.85
C GLN A 67 -27.37 -3.37 -5.67
N LYS A 68 -28.70 -3.37 -5.94
CA LYS A 68 -29.72 -3.32 -4.92
C LYS A 68 -29.89 -4.73 -4.34
N VAL A 69 -29.55 -4.89 -3.06
CA VAL A 69 -29.58 -6.19 -2.38
C VAL A 69 -30.84 -6.33 -1.52
N ARG A 70 -31.29 -7.57 -1.31
CA ARG A 70 -32.43 -7.88 -0.45
C ARG A 70 -32.06 -7.71 1.03
N THR A 71 -33.05 -7.69 1.92
CA THR A 71 -32.91 -7.40 3.36
C THR A 71 -31.97 -8.34 4.12
N LYS A 72 -31.76 -9.55 3.67
CA LYS A 72 -30.73 -10.48 4.15
C LYS A 72 -30.01 -11.02 2.94
N TYR A 73 -28.78 -10.60 2.74
CA TYR A 73 -28.00 -10.96 1.56
C TYR A 73 -26.56 -11.29 1.92
N ALA A 74 -26.06 -12.38 1.36
CA ALA A 74 -24.66 -12.74 1.42
C ALA A 74 -24.06 -12.61 0.00
N ILE A 75 -22.98 -11.86 -0.12
CA ILE A 75 -22.22 -11.73 -1.36
C ILE A 75 -20.93 -12.53 -1.17
N SER A 76 -20.73 -13.55 -1.99
CA SER A 76 -19.45 -14.24 -2.10
C SER A 76 -18.70 -13.71 -3.31
N LEU A 77 -17.42 -13.49 -3.12
CA LEU A 77 -16.52 -12.94 -4.13
C LEU A 77 -15.29 -13.82 -4.20
N ASP A 78 -15.31 -14.70 -5.19
CA ASP A 78 -14.20 -15.60 -5.47
C ASP A 78 -13.42 -15.08 -6.67
N ARG A 79 -12.10 -15.01 -6.55
CA ARG A 79 -11.23 -14.65 -7.65
C ARG A 79 -9.93 -15.41 -7.61
N THR A 80 -9.45 -15.81 -8.77
CA THR A 80 -8.12 -16.40 -8.96
C THR A 80 -7.32 -15.52 -9.90
N ILE A 81 -6.13 -15.16 -9.50
CA ILE A 81 -5.29 -14.18 -10.20
C ILE A 81 -3.86 -14.69 -10.20
N GLU A 82 -3.22 -14.65 -11.35
CA GLU A 82 -1.78 -14.86 -11.47
C GLU A 82 -1.07 -13.50 -11.54
N VAL A 83 -0.05 -13.33 -10.71
CA VAL A 83 0.76 -12.12 -10.62
C VAL A 83 2.21 -12.48 -10.87
N PHE A 84 2.84 -11.75 -11.78
CA PHE A 84 4.25 -11.90 -12.15
C PHE A 84 4.96 -10.58 -11.80
N PRO A 85 5.51 -10.43 -10.59
CA PRO A 85 6.23 -9.22 -10.21
C PRO A 85 7.45 -9.02 -11.11
N MET A 86 7.72 -7.77 -11.48
CA MET A 86 8.88 -7.37 -12.28
C MET A 86 9.96 -6.82 -11.35
N PRO A 87 11.07 -7.54 -11.14
CA PRO A 87 12.14 -7.08 -10.27
C PRO A 87 12.72 -5.75 -10.75
N PHE A 88 13.05 -4.90 -9.79
CA PHE A 88 13.68 -3.61 -10.01
C PHE A 88 14.71 -3.35 -8.92
N SER A 89 15.90 -2.91 -9.28
CA SER A 89 16.92 -2.60 -8.30
C SER A 89 17.80 -1.44 -8.74
N VAL A 90 18.00 -0.51 -7.84
CA VAL A 90 18.94 0.61 -7.96
C VAL A 90 19.90 0.69 -6.76
N THR A 91 20.03 -0.41 -6.02
CA THR A 91 20.85 -0.47 -4.79
C THR A 91 22.32 -0.13 -5.02
N LYS A 92 22.86 -0.42 -6.22
CA LYS A 92 24.25 -0.08 -6.62
C LYS A 92 24.38 1.32 -7.20
N ASN A 93 23.28 1.95 -7.62
CA ASN A 93 23.28 3.30 -8.16
C ASN A 93 22.90 4.31 -7.07
N LYS A 94 23.88 5.08 -6.60
CA LYS A 94 23.65 6.12 -5.59
C LYS A 94 23.25 7.47 -6.20
N ASN A 95 23.29 7.61 -7.52
CA ASN A 95 22.87 8.84 -8.20
C ASN A 95 21.36 8.84 -8.44
N TRP A 96 20.60 9.10 -7.37
CA TRP A 96 19.14 9.26 -7.43
C TRP A 96 18.72 10.69 -7.78
N GLY A 97 19.71 11.58 -8.02
CA GLY A 97 19.50 13.00 -8.26
C GLY A 97 19.32 13.81 -6.98
N GLU A 98 19.16 15.10 -7.15
CA GLU A 98 18.99 16.06 -6.08
C GLU A 98 17.54 16.42 -5.86
N ILE A 99 17.16 16.66 -4.61
CA ILE A 99 15.79 17.03 -4.22
C ILE A 99 15.40 18.37 -4.85
N SER A 100 16.36 19.30 -4.99
CA SER A 100 16.16 20.57 -5.67
C SER A 100 15.71 20.41 -7.12
N ASN A 101 16.17 19.36 -7.81
CA ASN A 101 15.85 19.06 -9.20
C ASN A 101 14.47 18.43 -9.41
N ILE A 102 13.73 18.10 -8.36
CA ILE A 102 12.34 17.63 -8.48
C ILE A 102 11.47 18.81 -8.92
N LYS A 103 10.70 18.63 -9.99
CA LYS A 103 9.84 19.67 -10.57
C LYS A 103 8.84 20.22 -9.55
N THR A 104 8.70 21.54 -9.51
CA THR A 104 7.85 22.25 -8.55
C THR A 104 6.39 21.79 -8.59
N GLU A 105 5.84 21.54 -9.78
CA GLU A 105 4.46 21.07 -9.96
C GLU A 105 4.24 19.71 -9.29
N ILE A 106 5.25 18.83 -9.36
CA ILE A 106 5.21 17.51 -8.73
C ILE A 106 5.32 17.65 -7.22
N LYS A 107 6.24 18.49 -6.71
CA LYS A 107 6.35 18.81 -5.27
C LYS A 107 5.01 19.29 -4.72
N GLN A 108 4.35 20.26 -5.39
CA GLN A 108 3.07 20.81 -4.97
C GLN A 108 1.95 19.75 -4.97
N LYS A 109 1.90 18.90 -5.98
CA LYS A 109 0.92 17.82 -6.09
C LYS A 109 1.00 16.86 -4.90
N TYR A 110 2.21 16.54 -4.40
CA TYR A 110 2.41 15.58 -3.31
C TYR A 110 2.50 16.22 -1.92
N LYS A 111 2.50 17.54 -1.80
CA LYS A 111 2.52 18.27 -0.51
C LYS A 111 1.20 18.21 0.26
N GLN A 112 0.25 17.38 -0.16
CA GLN A 112 -1.05 17.27 0.47
C GLN A 112 -0.97 16.56 1.82
N SER A 113 -1.60 17.17 2.82
CA SER A 113 -1.80 16.57 4.14
C SER A 113 -2.99 15.62 4.14
N SER A 114 -2.92 14.58 4.95
CA SER A 114 -4.05 13.69 5.24
C SER A 114 -4.01 13.23 6.69
N HIS A 115 -5.03 12.51 7.14
CA HIS A 115 -5.09 11.99 8.51
C HIS A 115 -3.87 11.14 8.89
N TYR A 116 -3.41 10.26 7.99
CA TYR A 116 -2.25 9.41 8.25
C TYR A 116 -0.91 10.07 7.90
N TRP A 117 -0.93 11.12 7.08
CA TRP A 117 0.26 11.88 6.63
C TRP A 117 0.11 13.37 6.96
N PRO A 118 0.17 13.75 8.25
CA PRO A 118 -0.10 15.11 8.69
C PRO A 118 1.14 16.02 8.49
N VAL A 119 1.34 16.54 7.27
CA VAL A 119 2.48 17.44 6.96
C VAL A 119 2.47 18.74 7.77
N GLN A 120 1.37 19.05 8.46
CA GLN A 120 1.23 20.21 9.34
C GLN A 120 1.61 19.89 10.79
N SER A 121 1.96 18.65 11.13
CA SER A 121 2.39 18.27 12.47
C SER A 121 3.62 19.07 12.91
N THR A 122 3.47 19.83 13.99
CA THR A 122 4.56 20.65 14.53
C THR A 122 5.75 19.80 14.98
N GLN A 123 5.48 18.61 15.54
CA GLN A 123 6.52 17.67 15.98
C GLN A 123 7.32 17.15 14.80
N LEU A 124 6.65 16.69 13.74
CA LEU A 124 7.33 16.16 12.55
C LEU A 124 8.04 17.25 11.74
N GLN A 125 7.50 18.49 11.75
CA GLN A 125 8.20 19.63 11.17
C GLN A 125 9.49 19.98 11.93
N LYS A 126 9.51 19.87 13.26
CA LYS A 126 10.73 20.04 14.06
C LYS A 126 11.76 18.98 13.71
N VAL A 127 11.37 17.70 13.64
CA VAL A 127 12.23 16.60 13.22
C VAL A 127 12.85 16.87 11.85
N SER A 128 12.06 17.42 10.92
CA SER A 128 12.53 17.72 9.56
C SER A 128 13.53 18.88 9.47
N GLN A 129 13.76 19.62 10.56
CA GLN A 129 14.74 20.71 10.64
C GLN A 129 16.11 20.27 11.19
N GLU A 130 16.26 19.04 11.61
CA GLU A 130 17.53 18.53 12.08
C GLU A 130 18.57 18.46 10.94
N ASN A 131 19.85 18.63 11.26
CA ASN A 131 20.93 18.84 10.29
C ASN A 131 21.02 17.76 9.20
N TRP A 132 20.77 16.52 9.52
CA TRP A 132 20.84 15.41 8.56
C TRP A 132 19.67 15.40 7.54
N PHE A 133 18.62 16.19 7.76
CA PHE A 133 17.57 16.44 6.77
C PHE A 133 17.96 17.52 5.73
N SER A 134 19.06 18.20 5.89
CA SER A 134 19.48 19.28 4.99
C SER A 134 20.13 18.79 3.69
N ASP A 135 20.50 17.51 3.60
CA ASP A 135 21.15 16.95 2.42
C ASP A 135 20.23 17.07 1.20
N ASP A 136 20.76 17.56 0.09
CA ASP A 136 20.03 17.68 -1.17
C ASP A 136 20.11 16.41 -2.02
N SER A 137 21.05 15.52 -1.75
CA SER A 137 21.09 14.19 -2.35
C SER A 137 19.88 13.34 -1.91
N LEU A 138 19.02 12.98 -2.85
CA LEU A 138 17.86 12.15 -2.53
C LEU A 138 18.26 10.81 -1.91
N PHE A 139 19.34 10.20 -2.37
CA PHE A 139 19.83 8.93 -1.83
C PHE A 139 20.26 9.06 -0.36
N GLU A 140 21.10 10.06 -0.03
CA GLU A 140 21.58 10.23 1.34
C GLU A 140 20.44 10.68 2.27
N TRP A 141 19.51 11.51 1.80
CA TRP A 141 18.33 11.88 2.55
C TRP A 141 17.47 10.66 2.90
N VAL A 142 17.14 9.82 1.91
CA VAL A 142 16.34 8.60 2.12
C VAL A 142 17.01 7.67 3.11
N LYS A 143 18.32 7.47 2.98
CA LYS A 143 19.12 6.63 3.87
C LYS A 143 19.13 7.18 5.31
N GLY A 144 19.33 8.49 5.47
CA GLY A 144 19.34 9.15 6.77
C GLY A 144 18.01 9.04 7.49
N VAL A 145 16.89 9.33 6.80
CA VAL A 145 15.54 9.20 7.36
C VAL A 145 15.24 7.75 7.72
N SER A 146 15.55 6.80 6.84
CA SER A 146 15.31 5.39 7.13
C SER A 146 16.04 4.92 8.37
N TYR A 147 17.33 5.31 8.51
CA TYR A 147 18.13 5.00 9.70
C TYR A 147 17.53 5.63 10.96
N TYR A 148 17.10 6.89 10.89
CA TYR A 148 16.45 7.57 12.00
C TYR A 148 15.19 6.84 12.45
N LEU A 149 14.29 6.49 11.51
CA LEU A 149 13.04 5.80 11.83
C LEU A 149 13.29 4.43 12.46
N ILE A 150 14.24 3.65 11.94
CA ILE A 150 14.61 2.35 12.51
C ILE A 150 15.13 2.48 13.95
N LYS A 151 15.81 3.59 14.28
CA LYS A 151 16.32 3.86 15.63
C LYS A 151 15.25 4.36 16.58
N THR A 152 14.30 5.12 16.09
CA THR A 152 13.31 5.84 16.90
C THR A 152 12.05 5.02 17.14
N ILE A 153 11.59 4.26 16.13
CA ILE A 153 10.35 3.51 16.18
C ILE A 153 10.66 2.05 16.48
N LYS A 154 10.03 1.54 17.52
CA LYS A 154 10.12 0.12 17.88
C LYS A 154 8.97 -0.66 17.25
N ASN A 155 9.26 -1.82 16.69
CA ASN A 155 8.21 -2.72 16.19
C ASN A 155 7.50 -3.35 17.41
N PRO A 156 6.18 -3.16 17.58
CA PRO A 156 5.45 -3.77 18.69
C PRO A 156 5.26 -5.26 18.44
N GLU A 157 5.07 -6.04 19.50
CA GLU A 157 4.71 -7.46 19.37
C GLU A 157 3.38 -7.67 18.63
N LYS A 158 2.46 -6.71 18.79
CA LYS A 158 1.15 -6.73 18.15
C LYS A 158 0.64 -5.33 17.90
N GLN A 159 0.26 -5.03 16.66
CA GLN A 159 -0.41 -3.81 16.26
C GLN A 159 -1.83 -4.15 15.78
N GLU A 160 -2.85 -3.55 16.41
CA GLU A 160 -4.25 -3.83 16.05
C GLU A 160 -4.83 -2.83 15.05
N LYS A 161 -4.33 -1.59 15.07
CA LYS A 161 -4.86 -0.49 14.24
C LYS A 161 -3.73 0.38 13.75
N ARG A 162 -3.84 0.82 12.52
CA ARG A 162 -2.95 1.83 11.92
C ARG A 162 -3.07 3.15 12.68
N LEU A 163 -1.97 3.63 13.24
CA LEU A 163 -1.88 4.87 14.04
C LEU A 163 -1.72 6.11 13.16
N GLY A 164 -0.99 5.97 12.06
CA GLY A 164 -0.53 7.09 11.25
C GLY A 164 0.73 7.76 11.82
N ALA A 165 1.33 8.64 11.03
CA ALA A 165 2.67 9.17 11.30
C ALA A 165 2.82 9.89 12.65
N GLU A 166 1.92 10.83 12.96
CA GLU A 166 2.07 11.64 14.18
C GLU A 166 1.92 10.82 15.45
N GLN A 167 0.89 9.96 15.50
CA GLN A 167 0.65 9.13 16.68
C GLN A 167 1.77 8.10 16.86
N ALA A 168 2.22 7.46 15.78
CA ALA A 168 3.34 6.53 15.82
C ALA A 168 4.62 7.20 16.35
N PHE A 169 4.90 8.42 15.92
CA PHE A 169 6.03 9.21 16.41
C PHE A 169 5.91 9.51 17.91
N LEU A 170 4.73 9.92 18.38
CA LEU A 170 4.50 10.24 19.79
C LEU A 170 4.63 9.04 20.72
N VAL A 171 4.15 7.88 20.29
CA VAL A 171 4.25 6.64 21.11
C VAL A 171 5.57 5.90 20.93
N GLY A 172 6.31 6.19 19.87
CA GLY A 172 7.59 5.53 19.55
C GLY A 172 7.48 4.08 19.11
N THR A 173 6.29 3.65 18.65
CA THR A 173 6.05 2.27 18.17
C THR A 173 5.24 2.27 16.87
N GLY A 174 5.45 1.23 16.05
CA GLY A 174 4.72 1.04 14.81
C GLY A 174 5.22 -0.16 14.02
N ASP A 175 4.37 -0.69 13.15
CA ASP A 175 4.70 -1.75 12.21
C ASP A 175 4.98 -1.20 10.79
N CYS A 176 4.81 -2.00 9.76
CA CYS A 176 5.06 -1.57 8.37
C CYS A 176 4.21 -0.37 7.96
N ASP A 177 2.98 -0.24 8.49
CA ASP A 177 2.09 0.89 8.21
C ASP A 177 2.66 2.21 8.77
N GLU A 178 3.11 2.22 10.01
CA GLU A 178 3.64 3.40 10.67
C GLU A 178 5.01 3.81 10.15
N PHE A 179 5.88 2.86 9.87
CA PHE A 179 7.17 3.15 9.26
C PHE A 179 7.01 3.90 7.95
N ILE A 180 6.12 3.41 7.08
CA ILE A 180 5.93 4.07 5.78
C ILE A 180 5.11 5.37 5.90
N ASP A 181 4.17 5.49 6.83
CA ASP A 181 3.42 6.72 7.06
C ASP A 181 4.33 7.86 7.57
N LEU A 182 5.22 7.55 8.51
CA LEU A 182 6.25 8.48 8.99
C LEU A 182 7.18 8.91 7.87
N PHE A 183 7.69 7.96 7.10
CA PHE A 183 8.57 8.26 5.99
C PHE A 183 7.88 9.17 4.95
N ILE A 184 6.65 8.86 4.54
CA ILE A 184 5.88 9.67 3.59
C ILE A 184 5.65 11.09 4.15
N THR A 185 5.34 11.21 5.43
CA THR A 185 5.09 12.52 6.04
C THR A 185 6.36 13.37 6.02
N LEU A 186 7.49 12.83 6.46
CA LEU A 186 8.77 13.53 6.45
C LEU A 186 9.23 13.86 5.01
N ALA A 187 9.05 12.93 4.07
CA ALA A 187 9.35 13.16 2.66
C ALA A 187 8.54 14.34 2.09
N ARG A 188 7.24 14.39 2.38
CA ARG A 188 6.35 15.46 1.93
C ARG A 188 6.67 16.80 2.57
N ILE A 189 7.04 16.83 3.84
CA ILE A 189 7.54 18.05 4.53
C ILE A 189 8.78 18.57 3.80
N ARG A 190 9.70 17.70 3.42
CA ARG A 190 10.92 18.05 2.66
C ARG A 190 10.64 18.42 1.20
N GLY A 191 9.42 18.17 0.71
CA GLY A 191 9.05 18.42 -0.70
C GLY A 191 9.42 17.26 -1.64
N ILE A 192 9.60 16.08 -1.10
CA ILE A 192 9.89 14.86 -1.86
C ILE A 192 8.57 14.13 -2.15
N PRO A 193 8.20 13.91 -3.43
CA PRO A 193 7.04 13.12 -3.79
C PRO A 193 7.20 11.67 -3.33
N CYS A 194 6.23 11.22 -2.56
CA CYS A 194 6.22 9.88 -2.00
C CYS A 194 4.81 9.31 -2.02
N ARG A 195 4.68 8.01 -2.27
CA ARG A 195 3.41 7.27 -2.28
C ARG A 195 3.53 5.96 -1.53
N ARG A 196 2.41 5.48 -1.02
CA ARG A 196 2.32 4.22 -0.31
C ARG A 196 1.82 3.12 -1.23
N LEU A 197 2.38 1.95 -1.08
CA LEU A 197 1.94 0.72 -1.69
C LEU A 197 1.48 -0.24 -0.60
N THR A 198 0.41 -0.96 -0.88
CA THR A 198 -0.05 -2.05 -0.02
C THR A 198 -0.28 -3.29 -0.86
N GLY A 199 -0.07 -4.43 -0.24
CA GLY A 199 -0.24 -5.71 -0.89
C GLY A 199 0.24 -6.85 -0.01
N TYR A 200 1.03 -7.72 -0.58
CA TYR A 200 1.58 -8.86 0.13
C TYR A 200 3.08 -8.93 -0.06
N PHE A 201 3.77 -9.29 1.01
CA PHE A 201 5.15 -9.75 0.96
C PHE A 201 5.14 -11.28 1.12
N ILE A 202 5.68 -11.99 0.14
CA ILE A 202 5.71 -13.45 0.16
C ILE A 202 7.01 -13.90 0.83
N ARG A 203 6.90 -14.43 2.04
CA ARG A 203 8.08 -14.97 2.74
C ARG A 203 8.44 -16.34 2.19
N ASN A 204 9.63 -16.40 1.60
CA ASN A 204 10.36 -17.64 1.27
C ASN A 204 9.57 -18.74 0.55
N GLU A 205 10.15 -19.95 0.57
CA GLU A 205 9.71 -21.18 -0.10
C GLU A 205 8.33 -21.68 0.32
N LYS A 206 7.80 -21.18 1.46
CA LYS A 206 6.48 -21.59 1.97
C LYS A 206 5.31 -20.87 1.30
N ALA A 207 5.58 -19.90 0.42
CA ALA A 207 4.55 -19.09 -0.25
C ALA A 207 3.50 -18.48 0.73
N GLU A 208 3.94 -18.10 1.94
CA GLU A 208 3.08 -17.48 2.93
C GLU A 208 2.95 -15.97 2.62
N PRO A 209 1.75 -15.50 2.24
CA PRO A 209 1.53 -14.09 1.97
C PRO A 209 1.29 -13.34 3.28
N GLU A 210 2.11 -12.36 3.59
CA GLU A 210 1.89 -11.43 4.69
C GLU A 210 1.35 -10.12 4.15
N PRO A 211 0.22 -9.59 4.66
CA PRO A 211 -0.19 -8.23 4.37
C PRO A 211 0.95 -7.26 4.71
N HIS A 212 1.30 -6.40 3.75
CA HIS A 212 2.46 -5.53 3.90
C HIS A 212 2.24 -4.15 3.29
N ALA A 213 2.90 -3.15 3.87
CA ALA A 213 2.93 -1.79 3.40
C ALA A 213 4.35 -1.29 3.24
N TRP A 214 4.63 -0.65 2.11
CA TRP A 214 5.89 -0.02 1.79
C TRP A 214 5.65 1.24 0.96
N GLY A 215 6.69 1.88 0.47
CA GLY A 215 6.53 3.10 -0.29
C GLY A 215 7.41 3.19 -1.51
N GLU A 216 7.24 4.31 -2.20
CA GLU A 216 8.14 4.75 -3.26
C GLU A 216 8.37 6.24 -3.15
N VAL A 217 9.62 6.66 -3.42
CA VAL A 217 10.01 8.07 -3.61
C VAL A 217 10.22 8.35 -5.09
N GLN A 218 9.91 9.55 -5.54
CA GLN A 218 10.18 9.96 -6.91
C GLN A 218 11.57 10.60 -7.02
N SER A 219 12.46 9.90 -7.69
CA SER A 219 13.75 10.42 -8.13
C SER A 219 13.57 11.27 -9.38
N PRO A 220 14.28 12.40 -9.49
CA PRO A 220 14.27 13.19 -10.74
C PRO A 220 14.97 12.48 -11.91
N THR A 221 15.79 11.47 -11.66
CA THR A 221 16.58 10.75 -12.68
C THR A 221 16.08 9.34 -12.95
N LEU A 222 15.59 8.62 -11.93
CA LEU A 222 15.29 7.18 -12.00
C LEU A 222 13.79 6.86 -11.90
N GLY A 223 12.93 7.87 -11.74
CA GLY A 223 11.49 7.67 -11.54
C GLY A 223 11.18 7.19 -10.12
N TRP A 224 10.17 6.34 -9.97
CA TRP A 224 9.75 5.84 -8.67
C TRP A 224 10.69 4.75 -8.14
N ILE A 225 11.26 4.97 -6.96
CA ILE A 225 12.21 4.07 -6.29
C ILE A 225 11.54 3.45 -5.07
N PRO A 226 11.50 2.11 -4.95
CA PRO A 226 10.89 1.43 -3.81
C PRO A 226 11.67 1.63 -2.52
N ILE A 227 10.95 1.84 -1.42
CA ILE A 227 11.46 2.05 -0.07
C ILE A 227 10.63 1.23 0.91
N ASP A 228 11.28 0.28 1.55
CA ASP A 228 10.70 -0.54 2.62
C ASP A 228 11.57 -0.46 3.87
N ILE A 229 11.15 0.37 4.80
CA ILE A 229 11.92 0.63 6.01
C ILE A 229 11.78 -0.55 6.99
N ALA A 230 10.59 -1.13 7.08
CA ALA A 230 10.31 -2.24 7.99
C ALA A 230 11.17 -3.48 7.67
N LEU A 231 11.46 -3.72 6.37
CA LEU A 231 12.34 -4.80 5.92
C LEU A 231 13.76 -4.33 5.60
N HIS A 232 14.11 -3.08 5.93
CA HIS A 232 15.43 -2.48 5.65
C HIS A 232 15.82 -2.56 4.16
N ASN A 233 14.84 -2.50 3.27
CA ASN A 233 15.03 -2.65 1.83
C ASN A 233 14.84 -1.32 1.11
N ILE A 234 15.92 -0.74 0.63
CA ILE A 234 15.94 0.57 -0.03
C ILE A 234 16.42 0.39 -1.47
N GLY A 235 15.59 0.84 -2.42
CA GLY A 235 15.92 0.81 -3.84
C GLY A 235 15.78 -0.55 -4.51
N ASN A 236 15.05 -1.48 -3.91
CA ASN A 236 14.90 -2.83 -4.43
C ASN A 236 13.45 -3.33 -4.36
N HIS A 237 12.96 -3.90 -5.46
CA HIS A 237 11.68 -4.58 -5.58
C HIS A 237 11.92 -5.97 -6.15
N THR A 238 11.68 -7.00 -5.34
CA THR A 238 11.86 -8.40 -5.72
C THR A 238 10.55 -9.04 -6.14
N ILE A 239 10.61 -10.27 -6.59
CA ILE A 239 9.41 -11.07 -6.91
C ILE A 239 8.50 -11.30 -5.70
N ASN A 240 9.03 -11.07 -4.48
CA ASN A 240 8.29 -11.27 -3.24
C ASN A 240 7.30 -10.13 -2.93
N TYR A 241 7.45 -8.97 -3.58
CA TYR A 241 6.53 -7.85 -3.43
C TYR A 241 5.39 -7.93 -4.44
N VAL A 242 4.18 -8.08 -3.97
CA VAL A 242 2.98 -8.13 -4.81
C VAL A 242 2.09 -6.95 -4.46
N ILE A 243 1.94 -6.01 -5.40
CA ILE A 243 1.20 -4.77 -5.20
C ILE A 243 -0.29 -5.02 -5.40
N LEU A 244 -1.10 -4.70 -4.39
CA LEU A 244 -2.56 -4.73 -4.48
C LEU A 244 -3.15 -3.34 -4.70
N LYS A 245 -2.57 -2.30 -4.07
CA LYS A 245 -3.09 -0.93 -4.10
C LYS A 245 -1.98 0.10 -4.01
N ILE A 246 -2.15 1.21 -4.71
CA ILE A 246 -1.25 2.38 -4.67
C ILE A 246 -2.03 3.57 -4.11
N GLU A 247 -1.52 4.17 -3.04
CA GLU A 247 -2.12 5.32 -2.35
C GLU A 247 -1.22 6.55 -2.53
N GLU A 248 -1.68 7.49 -3.38
CA GLU A 248 -0.91 8.70 -3.70
C GLU A 248 -1.30 9.89 -2.81
N PHE A 249 -2.59 10.13 -2.60
CA PHE A 249 -3.08 11.36 -1.96
C PHE A 249 -4.01 11.11 -0.78
N ASN A 250 -4.84 10.09 -0.85
CA ASN A 250 -5.81 9.76 0.19
C ASN A 250 -5.66 8.29 0.62
N PRO A 251 -4.98 8.05 1.73
CA PRO A 251 -4.74 6.69 2.23
C PRO A 251 -6.01 6.01 2.77
N ALA A 252 -7.07 6.78 2.99
CA ALA A 252 -8.30 6.29 3.61
C ALA A 252 -9.43 6.07 2.60
N LEU A 253 -9.13 5.79 1.33
CA LEU A 253 -10.19 5.39 0.40
C LEU A 253 -10.81 4.07 0.89
N PRO A 254 -12.08 4.08 1.32
CA PRO A 254 -12.70 2.86 1.81
C PRO A 254 -12.79 1.84 0.68
N ASP A 255 -12.48 0.61 0.99
CA ASP A 255 -12.61 -0.51 0.07
C ASP A 255 -14.07 -0.82 -0.24
N TYR A 256 -14.99 -0.27 0.55
CA TYR A 256 -16.42 -0.43 0.34
C TYR A 256 -17.19 0.83 0.72
N SER A 257 -18.36 1.01 0.15
CA SER A 257 -19.34 1.98 0.58
C SER A 257 -20.74 1.39 0.42
N ILE A 258 -21.59 1.55 1.43
CA ILE A 258 -23.01 1.20 1.34
C ILE A 258 -23.77 2.48 1.02
N ILE A 259 -24.36 2.54 -0.18
CA ILE A 259 -25.09 3.71 -0.66
C ILE A 259 -26.57 3.48 -0.41
N LYS A 260 -27.12 4.24 0.57
CA LYS A 260 -28.55 4.32 0.94
C LYS A 260 -29.24 2.98 1.30
N PRO A 261 -30.09 3.03 2.26
CA PRO A 261 -31.04 4.04 2.69
C PRO A 261 -30.80 4.52 4.14
N SER A 262 -31.66 5.41 4.61
CA SER A 262 -31.82 5.90 5.98
C SER A 262 -32.13 4.85 7.06
N ALA A 263 -32.10 3.58 6.77
CA ALA A 263 -32.29 2.46 7.70
C ALA A 263 -30.94 1.92 8.17
N SER A 264 -30.85 1.50 9.43
CA SER A 264 -29.68 0.85 9.98
C SER A 264 -29.30 -0.40 9.17
N VAL A 265 -28.18 -0.34 8.49
CA VAL A 265 -27.61 -1.48 7.77
C VAL A 265 -26.50 -2.06 8.62
N GLN A 266 -26.65 -3.30 9.01
CA GLN A 266 -25.57 -4.08 9.64
C GLN A 266 -24.86 -4.86 8.55
N TYR A 267 -23.54 -4.90 8.62
CA TYR A 267 -22.72 -5.71 7.72
C TYR A 267 -21.58 -6.37 8.49
N ASN A 268 -21.22 -7.55 8.04
CA ASN A 268 -20.03 -8.26 8.46
C ASN A 268 -19.24 -8.65 7.22
N TRP A 269 -17.96 -8.34 7.20
CA TRP A 269 -17.07 -8.63 6.09
C TRP A 269 -15.96 -9.59 6.54
N GLU A 270 -15.96 -10.76 5.95
CA GLU A 270 -14.93 -11.77 6.14
C GLU A 270 -13.94 -11.70 4.97
N ARG A 271 -12.68 -11.42 5.31
CA ARG A 271 -11.56 -11.32 4.37
C ARG A 271 -10.39 -12.16 4.87
N PRO A 272 -10.39 -13.46 4.63
CA PRO A 272 -9.23 -14.27 4.95
C PRO A 272 -8.02 -13.86 4.09
N VAL A 273 -6.85 -14.15 4.59
CA VAL A 273 -5.60 -14.02 3.82
C VAL A 273 -5.72 -14.94 2.60
N PRO A 274 -5.33 -14.50 1.38
CA PRO A 274 -5.45 -15.33 0.20
C PRO A 274 -4.57 -16.57 0.29
N LEU A 275 -5.03 -17.66 -0.33
CA LEU A 275 -4.16 -18.81 -0.59
C LEU A 275 -3.24 -18.47 -1.74
N VAL A 276 -1.96 -18.77 -1.60
CA VAL A 276 -0.95 -18.44 -2.60
C VAL A 276 -0.16 -19.67 -2.97
N THR A 277 0.05 -19.87 -4.27
CA THR A 277 0.89 -20.94 -4.80
C THR A 277 1.94 -20.36 -5.75
N PRO A 278 3.18 -20.88 -5.75
CA PRO A 278 4.21 -20.43 -6.67
C PRO A 278 3.94 -20.90 -8.11
N ILE A 279 4.32 -20.08 -9.08
CA ILE A 279 4.34 -20.38 -10.50
C ILE A 279 5.81 -20.51 -10.92
N TYR A 280 6.19 -21.67 -11.44
CA TYR A 280 7.57 -21.98 -11.86
C TYR A 280 7.78 -21.85 -13.36
#